data_af886923cc61b2a6b8088495219fe1ac
#
_entry.id   af886923cc61b2a6b8088495219fe1ac
#
_cell.length_a   1.000
_cell.length_b   1.000
_cell.length_c   1.000
_cell.angle_alpha   90.00
_cell.angle_beta   90.00
_cell.angle_gamma   90.00
#
_symmetry.space_group_name_H-M   'P 1'
#
loop_
_entity.id
_entity.type
_entity.pdbx_description
1 polymer ?
#
loop_
_entity_poly.entity_id
_entity_poly.type
_entity_poly.pdbx_seq_one_letter_code
_entity_poly.pdbx_strand_id
1 'polypeptide(L)'
;MSDEPAMQYRRVGRSGLVLPAVSLGLWQNFGTARTLDDQRGIVMRAFDLGVTHFDLANNYGPPPGAAEVHLGEILEADLRGHRDELVISTKAGYEMWPGPYGDGGSRKYLLASLDQSLARLGVDYVDIFYSHRFDPDTPLAETMGALDLSLIHI
;
A
#
# COMPACT_ATOMS: atom_id res chain seq x y z
N MET A 1 27.77 -12.90 14.68
CA MET A 1 27.29 -11.56 14.31
C MET A 1 27.45 -11.49 12.80
N SER A 2 26.31 -11.49 12.07
CA SER A 2 26.34 -11.39 10.60
C SER A 2 26.78 -9.98 10.21
N ASP A 3 27.84 -9.89 9.40
CA ASP A 3 28.33 -8.64 8.77
C ASP A 3 27.37 -8.18 7.64
N GLU A 4 26.06 -8.25 7.85
CA GLU A 4 25.10 -7.71 6.90
C GLU A 4 25.17 -6.17 6.98
N PRO A 5 25.34 -5.48 5.84
CA PRO A 5 25.36 -4.01 5.84
C PRO A 5 24.02 -3.47 6.33
N ALA A 6 24.06 -2.50 7.23
CA ALA A 6 22.85 -1.85 7.74
C ALA A 6 22.05 -1.22 6.59
N MET A 7 20.70 -1.30 6.67
CA MET A 7 19.81 -0.67 5.70
C MET A 7 20.11 0.82 5.57
N GLN A 8 20.24 1.28 4.34
CA GLN A 8 20.40 2.70 4.05
C GLN A 8 19.03 3.35 3.86
N TYR A 9 18.85 4.54 4.41
CA TYR A 9 17.63 5.31 4.25
C TYR A 9 17.89 6.60 3.48
N ARG A 10 16.91 7.03 2.67
CA ARG A 10 17.03 8.19 1.80
C ARG A 10 15.80 9.08 1.92
N ARG A 11 16.01 10.37 2.03
CA ARG A 11 14.92 11.36 2.04
C ARG A 11 14.24 11.43 0.66
N VAL A 12 12.92 11.48 0.69
CA VAL A 12 12.08 11.62 -0.52
C VAL A 12 12.00 13.09 -0.91
N GLY A 13 12.92 13.53 -1.73
CA GLY A 13 12.99 14.91 -2.19
C GLY A 13 13.03 15.91 -1.04
N ARG A 14 12.05 16.83 -1.02
CA ARG A 14 11.92 17.88 0.02
C ARG A 14 10.90 17.53 1.10
N SER A 15 10.24 16.38 1.00
CA SER A 15 9.28 15.94 2.03
C SER A 15 9.99 15.52 3.32
N GLY A 16 9.26 15.37 4.42
CA GLY A 16 9.75 14.82 5.67
C GLY A 16 9.96 13.30 5.63
N LEU A 17 9.45 12.64 4.58
CA LEU A 17 9.48 11.18 4.46
C LEU A 17 10.89 10.67 4.15
N VAL A 18 11.28 9.59 4.82
CA VAL A 18 12.56 8.89 4.62
C VAL A 18 12.26 7.43 4.33
N LEU A 19 12.68 6.94 3.16
CA LEU A 19 12.44 5.57 2.73
C LEU A 19 13.72 4.73 2.81
N PRO A 20 13.61 3.42 3.10
CA PRO A 20 14.73 2.49 2.95
C PRO A 20 15.15 2.43 1.46
N ALA A 21 16.40 2.09 1.21
CA ALA A 21 16.92 1.96 -0.15
C ALA A 21 16.25 0.84 -0.96
N VAL A 22 15.63 -0.11 -0.25
CA VAL A 22 14.85 -1.22 -0.81
C VAL A 22 13.48 -1.24 -0.16
N SER A 23 12.43 -1.37 -0.96
CA SER A 23 11.04 -1.54 -0.53
C SER A 23 10.56 -2.95 -0.82
N LEU A 24 9.66 -3.49 -0.01
CA LEU A 24 9.00 -4.75 -0.29
C LEU A 24 7.71 -4.51 -1.08
N GLY A 25 7.69 -4.92 -2.35
CA GLY A 25 6.49 -4.91 -3.18
C GLY A 25 5.64 -6.15 -2.94
N LEU A 26 4.36 -5.98 -2.64
CA LEU A 26 3.45 -7.06 -2.29
C LEU A 26 2.53 -7.46 -3.47
N TRP A 27 3.09 -7.54 -4.66
CA TRP A 27 2.36 -8.01 -5.84
C TRP A 27 2.55 -9.52 -6.06
N GLN A 28 1.59 -10.20 -6.68
CA GLN A 28 1.56 -11.63 -7.08
C GLN A 28 1.85 -12.65 -5.97
N ASN A 29 2.92 -12.51 -5.21
CA ASN A 29 3.30 -13.45 -4.14
C ASN A 29 2.53 -13.24 -2.83
N PHE A 30 1.71 -12.21 -2.76
CA PHE A 30 0.90 -11.87 -1.60
C PHE A 30 -0.61 -12.09 -1.81
N GLY A 31 -0.96 -12.88 -2.82
CA GLY A 31 -2.30 -13.42 -3.01
C GLY A 31 -2.43 -14.85 -2.49
N THR A 32 -3.43 -15.57 -2.99
CA THR A 32 -3.75 -16.95 -2.56
C THR A 32 -2.76 -18.01 -3.07
N ALA A 33 -1.77 -17.64 -3.89
CA ALA A 33 -0.76 -18.55 -4.42
C ALA A 33 0.27 -19.01 -3.37
N ARG A 34 0.38 -18.30 -2.25
CA ARG A 34 1.24 -18.65 -1.11
C ARG A 34 0.44 -18.67 0.17
N THR A 35 0.89 -19.47 1.13
CA THR A 35 0.28 -19.49 2.46
C THR A 35 0.50 -18.15 3.18
N LEU A 36 -0.37 -17.81 4.12
CA LEU A 36 -0.19 -16.63 4.96
C LEU A 36 1.12 -16.71 5.78
N ASP A 37 1.49 -17.90 6.24
CA ASP A 37 2.73 -18.11 6.99
C ASP A 37 3.98 -17.83 6.15
N ASP A 38 4.00 -18.22 4.87
CA ASP A 38 5.10 -17.87 3.95
C ASP A 38 5.20 -16.37 3.75
N GLN A 39 4.06 -15.71 3.53
CA GLN A 39 3.98 -14.26 3.35
C GLN A 39 4.42 -13.53 4.62
N ARG A 40 3.97 -13.98 5.78
CA ARG A 40 4.38 -13.48 7.10
C ARG A 40 5.89 -13.61 7.30
N GLY A 41 6.46 -14.77 6.98
CA GLY A 41 7.91 -14.99 7.05
C GLY A 41 8.70 -13.99 6.20
N ILE A 42 8.21 -13.68 4.98
CA ILE A 42 8.83 -12.69 4.10
C ILE A 42 8.75 -11.28 4.68
N VAL A 43 7.56 -10.86 5.15
CA VAL A 43 7.34 -9.52 5.72
C VAL A 43 8.19 -9.32 6.97
N MET A 44 8.17 -10.28 7.90
CA MET A 44 8.95 -10.19 9.15
C MET A 44 10.44 -10.18 8.87
N ARG A 45 10.93 -11.02 7.95
CA ARG A 45 12.35 -10.99 7.57
C ARG A 45 12.75 -9.68 6.92
N ALA A 46 11.89 -9.10 6.08
CA ALA A 46 12.14 -7.78 5.48
C ALA A 46 12.22 -6.70 6.57
N PHE A 47 11.28 -6.70 7.51
CA PHE A 47 11.27 -5.76 8.63
C PHE A 47 12.53 -5.88 9.50
N ASP A 48 12.95 -7.09 9.86
CA ASP A 48 14.18 -7.36 10.62
C ASP A 48 15.46 -6.85 9.92
N LEU A 49 15.44 -6.81 8.59
CA LEU A 49 16.52 -6.26 7.76
C LEU A 49 16.44 -4.73 7.58
N GLY A 50 15.45 -4.07 8.19
CA GLY A 50 15.25 -2.62 8.10
C GLY A 50 14.46 -2.16 6.87
N VAL A 51 13.77 -3.07 6.17
CA VAL A 51 12.80 -2.70 5.13
C VAL A 51 11.53 -2.25 5.81
N THR A 52 11.34 -0.93 5.93
CA THR A 52 10.18 -0.33 6.59
C THR A 52 9.11 0.13 5.60
N HIS A 53 9.34 0.05 4.30
CA HIS A 53 8.38 0.42 3.27
C HIS A 53 7.77 -0.81 2.60
N PHE A 54 6.45 -0.95 2.74
CA PHE A 54 5.62 -1.98 2.11
C PHE A 54 4.72 -1.36 1.05
N ASP A 55 4.89 -1.81 -0.21
CA ASP A 55 4.23 -1.22 -1.37
C ASP A 55 3.14 -2.14 -1.92
N LEU A 56 1.89 -1.67 -1.84
CA LEU A 56 0.69 -2.39 -2.27
C LEU A 56 -0.07 -1.65 -3.37
N ALA A 57 -1.17 -2.24 -3.78
CA ALA A 57 -2.26 -1.62 -4.52
C ALA A 57 -3.57 -2.34 -4.20
N ASN A 58 -4.70 -1.65 -4.36
CA ASN A 58 -6.01 -2.21 -4.09
C ASN A 58 -6.30 -3.49 -4.90
N ASN A 59 -5.74 -3.60 -6.12
CA ASN A 59 -5.93 -4.75 -7.02
C ASN A 59 -4.85 -5.83 -6.89
N TYR A 60 -3.89 -5.71 -5.97
CA TYR A 60 -2.85 -6.73 -5.80
C TYR A 60 -3.41 -8.01 -5.15
N GLY A 61 -2.91 -9.13 -5.66
CA GLY A 61 -3.33 -10.48 -5.29
C GLY A 61 -2.68 -11.50 -6.20
N PRO A 62 -3.39 -12.45 -6.83
CA PRO A 62 -4.85 -12.66 -6.89
C PRO A 62 -5.46 -13.23 -5.60
N PRO A 63 -6.78 -13.06 -5.38
CA PRO A 63 -7.70 -12.15 -6.06
C PRO A 63 -7.40 -10.68 -5.72
N PRO A 64 -7.94 -9.70 -6.47
CA PRO A 64 -7.80 -8.28 -6.13
C PRO A 64 -8.17 -8.00 -4.67
N GLY A 65 -7.31 -7.25 -3.97
CA GLY A 65 -7.46 -6.95 -2.54
C GLY A 65 -6.78 -7.94 -1.59
N ALA A 66 -6.41 -9.13 -2.04
CA ALA A 66 -5.85 -10.17 -1.18
C ALA A 66 -4.54 -9.74 -0.50
N ALA A 67 -3.68 -9.02 -1.23
CA ALA A 67 -2.42 -8.54 -0.67
C ALA A 67 -2.62 -7.57 0.51
N GLU A 68 -3.61 -6.68 0.42
CA GLU A 68 -3.95 -5.76 1.51
C GLU A 68 -4.57 -6.51 2.70
N VAL A 69 -5.44 -7.50 2.46
CA VAL A 69 -6.00 -8.33 3.53
C VAL A 69 -4.89 -9.08 4.27
N HIS A 70 -4.01 -9.77 3.54
CA HIS A 70 -2.94 -10.56 4.15
C HIS A 70 -1.93 -9.68 4.91
N LEU A 71 -1.55 -8.52 4.35
CA LEU A 71 -0.70 -7.58 5.11
C LEU A 71 -1.45 -7.07 6.35
N GLY A 72 -2.73 -6.78 6.27
CA GLY A 72 -3.54 -6.36 7.41
C GLY A 72 -3.52 -7.39 8.55
N GLU A 73 -3.66 -8.68 8.23
CA GLU A 73 -3.57 -9.77 9.21
C GLU A 73 -2.17 -9.83 9.86
N ILE A 74 -1.10 -9.65 9.07
CA ILE A 74 0.28 -9.63 9.58
C ILE A 74 0.54 -8.40 10.44
N LEU A 75 0.05 -7.23 10.04
CA LEU A 75 0.17 -5.98 10.82
C LEU A 75 -0.49 -6.15 12.18
N GLU A 76 -1.71 -6.66 12.24
CA GLU A 76 -2.42 -6.85 13.50
C GLU A 76 -1.74 -7.88 14.40
N ALA A 77 -1.24 -8.99 13.83
CA ALA A 77 -0.65 -10.07 14.60
C ALA A 77 0.76 -9.76 15.12
N ASP A 78 1.60 -9.13 14.30
CA ASP A 78 3.04 -9.06 14.53
C ASP A 78 3.62 -7.64 14.59
N LEU A 79 3.03 -6.67 13.88
CA LEU A 79 3.60 -5.35 13.68
C LEU A 79 2.70 -4.21 14.23
N ARG A 80 1.67 -4.54 14.99
CA ARG A 80 0.73 -3.55 15.55
C ARG A 80 1.43 -2.45 16.36
N GLY A 81 2.45 -2.81 17.13
CA GLY A 81 3.24 -1.85 17.93
C GLY A 81 4.26 -1.03 17.12
N HIS A 82 4.41 -1.35 15.84
CA HIS A 82 5.41 -0.75 14.94
C HIS A 82 4.81 0.10 13.83
N ARG A 83 3.49 0.39 13.85
CA ARG A 83 2.81 1.14 12.77
C ARG A 83 3.51 2.46 12.43
N ASP A 84 3.96 3.19 13.45
CA ASP A 84 4.63 4.49 13.28
C ASP A 84 6.07 4.39 12.74
N GLU A 85 6.64 3.19 12.72
CA GLU A 85 7.94 2.91 12.11
C GLU A 85 7.83 2.51 10.64
N LEU A 86 6.61 2.18 10.18
CA LEU A 86 6.35 1.68 8.83
C LEU A 86 5.89 2.80 7.91
N VAL A 87 6.25 2.67 6.64
CA VAL A 87 5.66 3.40 5.52
C VAL A 87 4.83 2.42 4.71
N ILE A 88 3.53 2.60 4.69
CA ILE A 88 2.60 1.78 3.93
C ILE A 88 2.11 2.60 2.75
N SER A 89 2.33 2.09 1.53
CA SER A 89 1.78 2.70 0.33
C SER A 89 0.75 1.79 -0.34
N THR A 90 -0.33 2.39 -0.85
CA THR A 90 -1.27 1.70 -1.72
C THR A 90 -1.69 2.58 -2.89
N LYS A 91 -2.42 2.00 -3.85
CA LYS A 91 -2.73 2.62 -5.14
C LYS A 91 -4.13 2.22 -5.59
N ALA A 92 -4.78 3.09 -6.34
CA ALA A 92 -6.03 2.79 -7.03
C ALA A 92 -6.02 3.31 -8.48
N GLY A 93 -6.68 2.59 -9.40
CA GLY A 93 -6.72 2.98 -10.81
C GLY A 93 -7.14 1.86 -11.75
N TYR A 94 -7.16 0.61 -11.29
CA TYR A 94 -7.61 -0.56 -12.06
C TYR A 94 -8.95 -1.07 -11.53
N GLU A 95 -9.66 -1.85 -12.35
CA GLU A 95 -10.98 -2.38 -12.00
C GLU A 95 -10.96 -3.19 -10.69
N MET A 96 -11.85 -2.84 -9.79
CA MET A 96 -12.06 -3.51 -8.51
C MET A 96 -13.46 -4.07 -8.33
N TRP A 97 -14.46 -3.47 -8.99
CA TRP A 97 -15.84 -3.95 -9.00
C TRP A 97 -16.53 -3.58 -10.32
N PRO A 98 -17.57 -4.33 -10.73
CA PRO A 98 -18.27 -4.05 -11.98
C PRO A 98 -19.09 -2.75 -11.90
N GLY A 99 -19.26 -2.11 -13.05
CA GLY A 99 -20.08 -0.91 -13.21
C GLY A 99 -19.27 0.36 -13.40
N PRO A 100 -19.93 1.52 -13.55
CA PRO A 100 -19.29 2.74 -14.08
C PRO A 100 -18.32 3.41 -13.08
N TYR A 101 -18.27 2.96 -11.84
CA TYR A 101 -17.46 3.57 -10.77
C TYR A 101 -16.45 2.61 -10.15
N GLY A 102 -16.20 1.47 -10.79
CA GLY A 102 -15.30 0.44 -10.27
C GLY A 102 -13.87 0.51 -10.81
N ASP A 103 -13.54 1.52 -11.62
CA ASP A 103 -12.26 1.68 -12.34
C ASP A 103 -11.94 3.17 -12.53
N GLY A 104 -10.72 3.46 -12.99
CA GLY A 104 -10.28 4.76 -13.46
C GLY A 104 -9.74 5.70 -12.38
N GLY A 105 -9.78 7.00 -12.66
CA GLY A 105 -9.18 8.06 -11.83
C GLY A 105 -10.20 9.03 -11.23
N SER A 106 -11.51 8.73 -11.32
CA SER A 106 -12.54 9.64 -10.80
C SER A 106 -12.42 9.82 -9.28
N ARG A 107 -12.80 11.00 -8.79
CA ARG A 107 -12.87 11.28 -7.35
C ARG A 107 -13.68 10.22 -6.60
N LYS A 108 -14.83 9.83 -7.16
CA LYS A 108 -15.70 8.81 -6.54
C LYS A 108 -14.97 7.48 -6.37
N TYR A 109 -14.28 7.02 -7.41
CA TYR A 109 -13.55 5.76 -7.39
C TYR A 109 -12.36 5.81 -6.43
N LEU A 110 -11.54 6.87 -6.48
CA LEU A 110 -10.33 6.98 -5.67
C LEU A 110 -10.64 7.02 -4.16
N LEU A 111 -11.63 7.81 -3.73
CA LEU A 111 -12.01 7.88 -2.32
C LEU A 111 -12.61 6.55 -1.84
N ALA A 112 -13.54 5.97 -2.59
CA ALA A 112 -14.10 4.66 -2.24
C ALA A 112 -13.04 3.55 -2.19
N SER A 113 -12.04 3.60 -3.10
CA SER A 113 -10.92 2.66 -3.11
C SER A 113 -10.03 2.81 -1.89
N LEU A 114 -9.74 4.04 -1.48
CA LEU A 114 -8.94 4.30 -0.27
C LEU A 114 -9.66 3.77 0.97
N ASP A 115 -10.93 4.08 1.16
CA ASP A 115 -11.73 3.58 2.29
C ASP A 115 -11.70 2.04 2.36
N GLN A 116 -11.88 1.38 1.22
CA GLN A 116 -11.81 -0.08 1.13
C GLN A 116 -10.39 -0.62 1.41
N SER A 117 -9.35 0.07 0.98
CA SER A 117 -7.96 -0.32 1.25
C SER A 117 -7.64 -0.21 2.74
N LEU A 118 -8.04 0.89 3.40
CA LEU A 118 -7.89 1.06 4.84
C LEU A 118 -8.60 -0.05 5.63
N ALA A 119 -9.84 -0.39 5.21
CA ALA A 119 -10.60 -1.48 5.83
C ALA A 119 -9.91 -2.85 5.66
N ARG A 120 -9.34 -3.16 4.47
CA ARG A 120 -8.60 -4.42 4.24
C ARG A 120 -7.30 -4.48 5.03
N LEU A 121 -6.57 -3.38 5.09
CA LEU A 121 -5.32 -3.26 5.84
C LEU A 121 -5.53 -3.23 7.36
N GLY A 122 -6.74 -2.89 7.83
CA GLY A 122 -7.02 -2.71 9.26
C GLY A 122 -6.27 -1.54 9.89
N VAL A 123 -6.04 -0.46 9.12
CA VAL A 123 -5.32 0.74 9.56
C VAL A 123 -6.15 1.99 9.35
N ASP A 124 -5.86 3.04 10.12
CA ASP A 124 -6.58 4.31 10.03
C ASP A 124 -6.04 5.20 8.89
N TYR A 125 -4.81 4.97 8.46
CA TYR A 125 -4.15 5.74 7.38
C TYR A 125 -3.10 4.91 6.63
N VAL A 126 -2.80 5.32 5.40
CA VAL A 126 -1.60 4.95 4.66
C VAL A 126 -0.69 6.16 4.50
N ASP A 127 0.61 5.94 4.38
CA ASP A 127 1.60 7.04 4.30
C ASP A 127 1.69 7.62 2.90
N ILE A 128 1.42 6.78 1.89
CA ILE A 128 1.44 7.18 0.48
C ILE A 128 0.25 6.56 -0.25
N PHE A 129 -0.54 7.40 -0.93
CA PHE A 129 -1.61 6.94 -1.81
C PHE A 129 -1.34 7.40 -3.24
N TYR A 130 -1.34 6.45 -4.19
CA TYR A 130 -1.04 6.72 -5.60
C TYR A 130 -2.26 6.61 -6.49
N SER A 131 -2.35 7.49 -7.51
CA SER A 131 -3.04 7.16 -8.74
C SER A 131 -2.21 6.13 -9.51
N HIS A 132 -2.72 4.90 -9.65
CA HIS A 132 -1.97 3.75 -10.16
C HIS A 132 -1.70 3.84 -11.67
N ARG A 133 -2.55 4.55 -12.37
CA ARG A 133 -2.40 4.84 -13.80
C ARG A 133 -3.07 6.16 -14.17
N PHE A 134 -2.65 6.73 -15.27
CA PHE A 134 -3.35 7.84 -15.88
C PHE A 134 -4.70 7.38 -16.43
N ASP A 135 -5.76 8.16 -16.18
CA ASP A 135 -7.09 7.96 -16.73
C ASP A 135 -7.37 9.07 -17.75
N PRO A 136 -7.42 8.75 -19.06
CA PRO A 136 -7.63 9.77 -20.10
C PRO A 136 -9.06 10.34 -20.13
N ASP A 137 -10.02 9.62 -19.54
CA ASP A 137 -11.44 10.00 -19.55
C ASP A 137 -11.85 10.84 -18.33
N THR A 138 -10.98 10.93 -17.32
CA THR A 138 -11.19 11.78 -16.14
C THR A 138 -10.28 13.03 -16.19
N PRO A 139 -10.82 14.24 -15.99
CA PRO A 139 -10.00 15.44 -15.91
C PRO A 139 -8.92 15.31 -14.83
N LEU A 140 -7.66 15.61 -15.18
CA LEU A 140 -6.53 15.52 -14.23
C LEU A 140 -6.76 16.30 -12.94
N ALA A 141 -7.43 17.46 -13.03
CA ALA A 141 -7.78 18.27 -11.87
C ALA A 141 -8.72 17.55 -10.89
N GLU A 142 -9.61 16.67 -11.38
CA GLU A 142 -10.48 15.86 -10.53
C GLU A 142 -9.67 14.78 -9.79
N THR A 143 -8.83 14.05 -10.52
CA THR A 143 -7.93 13.03 -9.94
C THR A 143 -7.01 13.65 -8.88
N MET A 144 -6.36 14.77 -9.19
CA MET A 144 -5.48 15.47 -8.25
C MET A 144 -6.24 16.02 -7.05
N GLY A 145 -7.45 16.57 -7.25
CA GLY A 145 -8.31 17.02 -6.17
C GLY A 145 -8.80 15.87 -5.26
N ALA A 146 -8.97 14.67 -5.81
CA ALA A 146 -9.28 13.49 -5.01
C ALA A 146 -8.08 13.06 -4.15
N LEU A 147 -6.87 13.08 -4.70
CA LEU A 147 -5.65 12.78 -3.95
C LEU A 147 -5.39 13.81 -2.84
N ASP A 148 -5.63 15.10 -3.08
CA ASP A 148 -5.54 16.15 -2.08
C ASP A 148 -6.54 15.94 -0.93
N LEU A 149 -7.78 15.60 -1.25
CA LEU A 149 -8.79 15.24 -0.24
C LEU A 149 -8.44 13.98 0.55
N SER A 150 -7.75 13.02 -0.04
CA SER A 150 -7.33 11.81 0.67
C SER A 150 -6.43 12.13 1.86
N LEU A 151 -5.68 13.25 1.81
CA LEU A 151 -4.86 13.74 2.91
C LEU A 151 -5.67 14.32 4.08
N ILE A 152 -6.93 14.70 3.85
CA ILE A 152 -7.80 15.34 4.84
C ILE A 152 -8.75 14.31 5.48
N HIS A 153 -8.92 13.15 4.86
CA HIS A 153 -9.83 12.09 5.30
C HIS A 153 -9.25 11.22 6.44
N ILE A 154 -8.06 11.55 6.84
CA ILE A 154 -7.33 10.83 7.88
C ILE A 154 -7.62 11.44 9.25
#